data_c6070e89b7ec5bc56a3c53c7395dad5f
#
_entry.id   c6070e89b7ec5bc56a3c53c7395dad5f
#
_cell.length_a   1.000
_cell.length_b   1.000
_cell.length_c   1.000
_cell.angle_alpha   90.00
_cell.angle_beta   90.00
_cell.angle_gamma   90.00
#
_symmetry.space_group_name_H-M   'P 1'
#
loop_
_entity.id
_entity.type
_entity.pdbx_description
1 polymer ?
#
loop_
_entity_poly.entity_id
_entity_poly.type
_entity_poly.pdbx_seq_one_letter_code
_entity_poly.pdbx_strand_id
1 'polypeptide(L)'
;MNSYDIVVIGGGAVGLSLSYLAAKKGYRVALVESGHLCSGATGRSAGIVTLQLSLEEDVAMAAKTIELFREVGKGFGTEFYRTTGFLTLVPERMLEETIEPLRSNNVGYMVLRADEVKRYVPFLKVHDHEVGVLTSNDMVVDASEMGRAFRYALNEMGVSVIEWNGRGAIHVEGGEVRGVMANGQSLIKGDAYVFAAGPWNKTLLGGLGITGVPLTVYKCQVVRLCAERTLDYVPFYVMGEHLYMRPDGNGTSIAGNGYARVVERPEDAMDGLEKEYVQHIAELLAERVLDPSGFRVCGGWSGPCSITPDGYPVIGRIPGLRGAYIVDGLDGYGLMRAAGVAELALKAVEGEELPKYSAERFKGREEQEELVVELHSV
;
A
#
# COMPACT_ATOMS: atom_id res chain seq x y z
N MET A 1 33.13 13.12 0.15
CA MET A 1 31.91 12.30 0.41
C MET A 1 30.88 12.72 -0.61
N ASN A 2 30.36 11.77 -1.38
CA ASN A 2 29.34 12.11 -2.37
C ASN A 2 28.05 12.50 -1.62
N SER A 3 27.56 13.71 -1.87
CA SER A 3 26.23 14.15 -1.43
C SER A 3 25.22 13.70 -2.46
N TYR A 4 24.05 13.23 -2.01
CA TYR A 4 22.91 12.87 -2.86
C TYR A 4 21.99 14.08 -2.99
N ASP A 5 21.22 14.13 -4.07
CA ASP A 5 20.19 15.14 -4.22
C ASP A 5 18.97 14.76 -3.35
N ILE A 6 18.66 13.45 -3.31
CA ILE A 6 17.54 12.90 -2.52
C ILE A 6 17.99 11.66 -1.76
N VAL A 7 17.70 11.63 -0.45
CA VAL A 7 17.81 10.44 0.41
C VAL A 7 16.41 9.96 0.75
N VAL A 8 16.05 8.76 0.30
CA VAL A 8 14.76 8.12 0.57
C VAL A 8 14.91 7.18 1.76
N ILE A 9 14.08 7.34 2.78
CA ILE A 9 14.08 6.55 4.02
C ILE A 9 12.90 5.60 4.00
N GLY A 10 13.17 4.30 3.81
CA GLY A 10 12.18 3.23 3.67
C GLY A 10 12.16 2.62 2.28
N GLY A 11 12.38 1.30 2.21
CA GLY A 11 12.45 0.48 0.99
C GLY A 11 11.17 -0.30 0.68
N GLY A 12 10.00 0.23 1.07
CA GLY A 12 8.70 -0.27 0.67
C GLY A 12 8.29 0.18 -0.74
N ALA A 13 7.09 -0.18 -1.18
CA ALA A 13 6.58 0.13 -2.52
C ALA A 13 6.70 1.61 -2.89
N VAL A 14 6.38 2.50 -1.94
CA VAL A 14 6.46 3.97 -2.15
C VAL A 14 7.91 4.43 -2.30
N GLY A 15 8.80 4.02 -1.39
CA GLY A 15 10.21 4.43 -1.44
C GLY A 15 10.93 3.89 -2.68
N LEU A 16 10.62 2.67 -3.10
CA LEU A 16 11.12 2.08 -4.34
C LEU A 16 10.64 2.86 -5.57
N SER A 17 9.34 3.15 -5.64
CA SER A 17 8.75 3.94 -6.73
C SER A 17 9.34 5.36 -6.78
N LEU A 18 9.48 6.02 -5.63
CA LEU A 18 10.08 7.34 -5.54
C LEU A 18 11.54 7.34 -6.00
N SER A 19 12.33 6.38 -5.52
CA SER A 19 13.74 6.26 -5.90
C SER A 19 13.90 6.05 -7.41
N TYR A 20 13.04 5.22 -8.00
CA TYR A 20 13.03 4.96 -9.44
C TYR A 20 12.66 6.21 -10.23
N LEU A 21 11.56 6.88 -9.86
CA LEU A 21 11.10 8.09 -10.55
C LEU A 21 12.09 9.25 -10.43
N ALA A 22 12.70 9.42 -9.27
CA ALA A 22 13.74 10.44 -9.05
C ALA A 22 15.01 10.16 -9.90
N ALA A 23 15.48 8.92 -9.89
CA ALA A 23 16.62 8.52 -10.71
C ALA A 23 16.33 8.66 -12.21
N LYS A 24 15.12 8.33 -12.66
CA LYS A 24 14.66 8.52 -14.05
C LYS A 24 14.68 10.00 -14.48
N LYS A 25 14.51 10.94 -13.54
CA LYS A 25 14.67 12.39 -13.76
C LYS A 25 16.12 12.87 -13.66
N GLY A 26 17.07 11.99 -13.34
CA GLY A 26 18.50 12.30 -13.26
C GLY A 26 19.00 12.73 -11.89
N TYR A 27 18.20 12.61 -10.83
CA TYR A 27 18.65 12.87 -9.46
C TYR A 27 19.60 11.77 -8.97
N ARG A 28 20.60 12.17 -8.18
CA ARG A 28 21.46 11.24 -7.43
C ARG A 28 20.71 10.81 -6.18
N VAL A 29 20.33 9.55 -6.11
CA VAL A 29 19.47 9.02 -5.06
C VAL A 29 20.20 8.02 -4.19
N ALA A 30 20.01 8.13 -2.86
CA ALA A 30 20.24 7.03 -1.92
C ALA A 30 18.91 6.54 -1.35
N LEU A 31 18.68 5.24 -1.40
CA LEU A 31 17.58 4.57 -0.73
C LEU A 31 18.13 3.84 0.49
N VAL A 32 17.57 4.14 1.66
CA VAL A 32 18.01 3.62 2.95
C VAL A 32 16.89 2.79 3.58
N GLU A 33 17.16 1.51 3.85
CA GLU A 33 16.19 0.57 4.40
C GLU A 33 16.74 -0.15 5.63
N SER A 34 15.96 -0.22 6.71
CA SER A 34 16.40 -0.80 8.00
C SER A 34 16.42 -2.33 8.01
N GLY A 35 15.65 -2.96 7.16
CA GLY A 35 15.59 -4.41 6.96
C GLY A 35 15.97 -4.79 5.54
N HIS A 36 15.11 -5.56 4.91
CA HIS A 36 15.16 -5.88 3.48
C HIS A 36 14.11 -5.09 2.72
N LEU A 37 14.36 -4.81 1.45
CA LEU A 37 13.36 -4.18 0.59
C LEU A 37 12.03 -4.94 0.69
N CYS A 38 10.94 -4.19 0.84
CA CYS A 38 9.59 -4.71 1.00
C CYS A 38 9.33 -5.53 2.28
N SER A 39 10.23 -5.59 3.27
CA SER A 39 10.03 -6.40 4.49
C SER A 39 8.99 -5.84 5.47
N GLY A 40 8.59 -4.58 5.31
CA GLY A 40 7.59 -3.90 6.14
C GLY A 40 6.15 -4.21 5.74
N ALA A 41 5.29 -3.18 5.73
CA ALA A 41 3.88 -3.27 5.35
C ALA A 41 3.67 -3.82 3.94
N THR A 42 4.52 -3.46 2.98
CA THR A 42 4.46 -3.94 1.60
C THR A 42 4.50 -5.46 1.50
N GLY A 43 5.42 -6.12 2.19
CA GLY A 43 5.54 -7.59 2.19
C GLY A 43 4.45 -8.31 2.96
N ARG A 44 3.65 -7.57 3.72
CA ARG A 44 2.50 -8.08 4.49
C ARG A 44 1.16 -7.71 3.87
N SER A 45 1.17 -7.04 2.73
CA SER A 45 -0.05 -6.69 2.00
C SER A 45 -0.69 -7.93 1.36
N ALA A 46 -1.94 -7.78 0.93
CA ALA A 46 -2.61 -8.78 0.10
C ALA A 46 -2.02 -8.89 -1.32
N GLY A 47 -1.13 -7.97 -1.70
CA GLY A 47 -0.51 -7.93 -3.02
C GLY A 47 -1.46 -7.52 -4.15
N ILE A 48 -2.66 -7.05 -3.85
CA ILE A 48 -3.64 -6.60 -4.85
C ILE A 48 -3.34 -5.16 -5.25
N VAL A 49 -3.31 -4.89 -6.55
CA VAL A 49 -3.29 -3.55 -7.12
C VAL A 49 -4.47 -3.45 -8.08
N THR A 50 -5.53 -2.78 -7.64
CA THR A 50 -6.77 -2.62 -8.41
C THR A 50 -7.03 -1.16 -8.78
N LEU A 51 -7.75 -0.98 -9.88
CA LEU A 51 -8.27 0.31 -10.33
C LEU A 51 -9.65 0.61 -9.73
N GLN A 52 -10.28 -0.36 -9.08
CA GLN A 52 -11.60 -0.20 -8.50
C GLN A 52 -11.49 0.44 -7.11
N LEU A 53 -11.30 1.76 -7.09
CA LEU A 53 -11.15 2.59 -5.91
C LEU A 53 -12.23 3.70 -5.92
N SER A 54 -12.62 4.15 -4.73
CA SER A 54 -13.76 5.07 -4.55
C SER A 54 -13.49 6.51 -5.00
N LEU A 55 -12.21 6.94 -5.02
CA LEU A 55 -11.84 8.30 -5.38
C LEU A 55 -11.15 8.33 -6.74
N GLU A 56 -11.51 9.32 -7.57
CA GLU A 56 -10.91 9.51 -8.90
C GLU A 56 -9.38 9.64 -8.85
N GLU A 57 -8.86 10.38 -7.88
CA GLU A 57 -7.41 10.53 -7.68
C GLU A 57 -6.73 9.23 -7.28
N ASP A 58 -7.39 8.37 -6.52
CA ASP A 58 -6.84 7.07 -6.13
C ASP A 58 -6.77 6.13 -7.34
N VAL A 59 -7.80 6.14 -8.20
CA VAL A 59 -7.78 5.42 -9.48
C VAL A 59 -6.63 5.90 -10.36
N ALA A 60 -6.43 7.22 -10.46
CA ALA A 60 -5.32 7.81 -11.21
C ALA A 60 -3.95 7.39 -10.65
N MET A 61 -3.79 7.37 -9.31
CA MET A 61 -2.58 6.92 -8.64
C MET A 61 -2.32 5.41 -8.86
N ALA A 62 -3.37 4.59 -8.81
CA ALA A 62 -3.28 3.16 -9.06
C ALA A 62 -2.91 2.86 -10.53
N ALA A 63 -3.47 3.60 -11.47
CA ALA A 63 -3.11 3.48 -12.89
C ALA A 63 -1.61 3.76 -13.12
N LYS A 64 -1.07 4.81 -12.51
CA LYS A 64 0.38 5.11 -12.54
C LYS A 64 1.23 3.99 -11.91
N THR A 65 0.73 3.37 -10.85
CA THR A 65 1.42 2.26 -10.20
C THR A 65 1.47 1.03 -11.11
N ILE A 66 0.37 0.70 -11.76
CA ILE A 66 0.28 -0.39 -12.74
C ILE A 66 1.25 -0.13 -13.91
N GLU A 67 1.29 1.09 -14.40
CA GLU A 67 2.20 1.49 -15.49
C GLU A 67 3.67 1.34 -15.08
N LEU A 68 4.05 1.89 -13.92
CA LEU A 68 5.41 1.80 -13.40
C LEU A 68 5.82 0.34 -13.17
N PHE A 69 4.96 -0.48 -12.57
CA PHE A 69 5.27 -1.89 -12.31
C PHE A 69 5.45 -2.69 -13.61
N ARG A 70 4.66 -2.38 -14.64
CA ARG A 70 4.86 -2.95 -15.98
C ARG A 70 6.17 -2.50 -16.62
N GLU A 71 6.53 -1.22 -16.48
CA GLU A 71 7.79 -0.67 -16.98
C GLU A 71 8.98 -1.38 -16.33
N VAL A 72 9.01 -1.46 -15.00
CA VAL A 72 10.07 -2.12 -14.25
C VAL A 72 10.15 -3.62 -14.60
N GLY A 73 9.03 -4.33 -14.61
CA GLY A 73 8.99 -5.77 -14.93
C GLY A 73 9.49 -6.08 -16.34
N LYS A 74 9.05 -5.32 -17.34
CA LYS A 74 9.48 -5.49 -18.73
C LYS A 74 10.96 -5.16 -18.93
N GLY A 75 11.44 -4.07 -18.31
CA GLY A 75 12.81 -3.58 -18.48
C GLY A 75 13.86 -4.54 -17.94
N PHE A 76 13.52 -5.31 -16.91
CA PHE A 76 14.48 -6.14 -16.18
C PHE A 76 14.18 -7.64 -16.23
N GLY A 77 13.20 -8.04 -17.05
CA GLY A 77 12.89 -9.45 -17.32
C GLY A 77 12.38 -10.22 -16.10
N THR A 78 11.85 -9.51 -15.08
CA THR A 78 11.39 -10.11 -13.83
C THR A 78 9.88 -9.94 -13.71
N GLU A 79 9.16 -11.05 -13.74
CA GLU A 79 7.71 -11.08 -13.53
C GLU A 79 7.40 -11.09 -12.02
N PHE A 80 7.36 -9.92 -11.40
CA PHE A 80 6.94 -9.78 -10.00
C PHE A 80 5.44 -9.52 -9.84
N TYR A 81 4.70 -9.47 -10.93
CA TYR A 81 3.24 -9.29 -10.95
C TYR A 81 2.57 -10.21 -11.98
N ARG A 82 1.30 -10.46 -11.77
CA ARG A 82 0.41 -11.08 -12.75
C ARG A 82 -0.76 -10.15 -13.01
N THR A 83 -1.07 -9.87 -14.25
CA THR A 83 -2.32 -9.19 -14.64
C THR A 83 -3.45 -10.20 -14.51
N THR A 84 -4.37 -9.95 -13.59
CA THR A 84 -5.44 -10.88 -13.21
C THR A 84 -6.83 -10.36 -13.52
N GLY A 85 -6.97 -9.04 -13.70
CA GLY A 85 -8.23 -8.37 -13.52
C GLY A 85 -8.67 -8.37 -12.05
N PHE A 86 -9.81 -7.72 -11.79
CA PHE A 86 -10.43 -7.65 -10.48
C PHE A 86 -11.94 -7.54 -10.61
N LEU A 87 -12.67 -8.27 -9.78
CA LEU A 87 -14.12 -8.27 -9.73
C LEU A 87 -14.60 -7.65 -8.43
N THR A 88 -15.39 -6.60 -8.47
CA THR A 88 -16.13 -6.12 -7.30
C THR A 88 -17.59 -6.48 -7.41
N LEU A 89 -18.13 -7.13 -6.38
CA LEU A 89 -19.55 -7.38 -6.25
C LEU A 89 -20.18 -6.23 -5.46
N VAL A 90 -21.10 -5.52 -6.08
CA VAL A 90 -21.70 -4.31 -5.52
C VAL A 90 -23.23 -4.41 -5.50
N PRO A 91 -23.92 -3.83 -4.50
CA PRO A 91 -25.36 -3.63 -4.58
C PRO A 91 -25.69 -2.78 -5.83
N GLU A 92 -26.71 -3.17 -6.60
CA GLU A 92 -27.07 -2.48 -7.86
C GLU A 92 -27.28 -0.97 -7.66
N ARG A 93 -27.78 -0.56 -6.51
CA ARG A 93 -27.95 0.86 -6.14
C ARG A 93 -26.63 1.65 -6.04
N MET A 94 -25.50 0.96 -5.81
CA MET A 94 -24.16 1.56 -5.66
C MET A 94 -23.37 1.53 -6.99
N LEU A 95 -23.94 0.94 -8.04
CA LEU A 95 -23.23 0.72 -9.31
C LEU A 95 -22.68 2.03 -9.90
N GLU A 96 -23.50 3.06 -10.02
CA GLU A 96 -23.06 4.33 -10.62
C GLU A 96 -21.94 4.99 -9.83
N GLU A 97 -22.05 4.99 -8.50
CA GLU A 97 -20.99 5.51 -7.61
C GLU A 97 -19.69 4.74 -7.75
N THR A 98 -19.78 3.41 -7.91
CA THR A 98 -18.61 2.53 -8.09
C THR A 98 -17.92 2.74 -9.44
N ILE A 99 -18.66 2.95 -10.53
CA ILE A 99 -18.08 3.05 -11.87
C ILE A 99 -17.68 4.48 -12.27
N GLU A 100 -18.17 5.50 -11.59
CA GLU A 100 -17.85 6.89 -11.93
C GLU A 100 -16.36 7.23 -11.85
N PRO A 101 -15.61 6.83 -10.78
CA PRO A 101 -14.17 7.03 -10.73
C PRO A 101 -13.41 6.31 -11.86
N LEU A 102 -13.88 5.13 -12.29
CA LEU A 102 -13.32 4.39 -13.41
C LEU A 102 -13.56 5.13 -14.73
N ARG A 103 -14.79 5.61 -14.93
CA ARG A 103 -15.20 6.37 -16.12
C ARG A 103 -14.40 7.66 -16.26
N SER A 104 -14.27 8.42 -15.18
CA SER A 104 -13.50 9.68 -15.13
C SER A 104 -12.02 9.46 -15.48
N ASN A 105 -11.47 8.29 -15.18
CA ASN A 105 -10.09 7.92 -15.48
C ASN A 105 -9.94 7.13 -16.80
N ASN A 106 -11.00 7.01 -17.62
CA ASN A 106 -11.01 6.23 -18.86
C ASN A 106 -10.61 4.75 -18.65
N VAL A 107 -10.93 4.18 -17.50
CA VAL A 107 -10.70 2.76 -17.22
C VAL A 107 -11.83 1.93 -17.82
N GLY A 108 -11.49 0.95 -18.65
CA GLY A 108 -12.46 0.00 -19.20
C GLY A 108 -12.98 -0.95 -18.12
N TYR A 109 -14.28 -1.13 -18.07
CA TYR A 109 -14.94 -2.05 -17.15
C TYR A 109 -16.10 -2.78 -17.83
N MET A 110 -16.55 -3.88 -17.24
CA MET A 110 -17.75 -4.61 -17.61
C MET A 110 -18.69 -4.72 -16.41
N VAL A 111 -19.99 -4.51 -16.62
CA VAL A 111 -21.01 -4.79 -15.61
C VAL A 111 -21.58 -6.17 -15.89
N LEU A 112 -21.55 -7.05 -14.90
CA LEU A 112 -21.89 -8.46 -14.99
C LEU A 112 -23.11 -8.80 -14.13
N ARG A 113 -24.04 -9.56 -14.69
CA ARG A 113 -25.14 -10.16 -13.90
C ARG A 113 -24.66 -11.40 -13.16
N ALA A 114 -25.47 -11.89 -12.23
CA ALA A 114 -25.13 -13.01 -11.36
C ALA A 114 -24.66 -14.29 -12.11
N ASP A 115 -25.26 -14.60 -13.26
CA ASP A 115 -24.86 -15.76 -14.09
C ASP A 115 -23.54 -15.53 -14.81
N GLU A 116 -23.22 -14.29 -15.12
CA GLU A 116 -21.95 -13.92 -15.75
C GLU A 116 -20.79 -13.88 -14.74
N VAL A 117 -21.04 -13.40 -13.50
CA VAL A 117 -20.06 -13.42 -12.39
C VAL A 117 -19.51 -14.82 -12.16
N LYS A 118 -20.36 -15.85 -12.22
CA LYS A 118 -19.96 -17.26 -12.03
C LYS A 118 -18.91 -17.77 -13.04
N ARG A 119 -18.75 -17.11 -14.17
CA ARG A 119 -17.67 -17.45 -15.14
C ARG A 119 -16.30 -17.03 -14.65
N TYR A 120 -16.24 -16.03 -13.79
CA TYR A 120 -14.99 -15.47 -13.24
C TYR A 120 -14.71 -15.97 -11.82
N VAL A 121 -15.76 -16.14 -11.00
CA VAL A 121 -15.68 -16.66 -9.63
C VAL A 121 -16.78 -17.71 -9.42
N PRO A 122 -16.56 -18.99 -9.83
CA PRO A 122 -17.60 -20.02 -9.90
C PRO A 122 -18.25 -20.37 -8.57
N PHE A 123 -17.57 -20.14 -7.47
CA PHE A 123 -18.03 -20.51 -6.12
C PHE A 123 -18.62 -19.34 -5.33
N LEU A 124 -18.69 -18.13 -5.91
CA LEU A 124 -19.22 -16.95 -5.23
C LEU A 124 -20.76 -16.96 -5.27
N LYS A 125 -21.38 -16.75 -4.12
CA LYS A 125 -22.81 -16.47 -4.03
C LYS A 125 -23.05 -15.01 -4.39
N VAL A 126 -23.94 -14.80 -5.35
CA VAL A 126 -24.36 -13.46 -5.79
C VAL A 126 -25.85 -13.34 -5.45
N HIS A 127 -26.21 -12.30 -4.72
CA HIS A 127 -27.61 -12.04 -4.37
C HIS A 127 -28.33 -11.32 -5.51
N ASP A 128 -29.68 -11.42 -5.55
CA ASP A 128 -30.52 -10.87 -6.64
C ASP A 128 -30.37 -9.36 -6.84
N HIS A 129 -29.94 -8.64 -5.81
CA HIS A 129 -29.75 -7.18 -5.84
C HIS A 129 -28.31 -6.75 -6.09
N GLU A 130 -27.42 -7.68 -6.45
CA GLU A 130 -26.01 -7.43 -6.68
C GLU A 130 -25.63 -7.60 -8.15
N VAL A 131 -24.67 -6.80 -8.57
CA VAL A 131 -24.01 -6.88 -9.87
C VAL A 131 -22.50 -6.91 -9.71
N GLY A 132 -21.81 -7.51 -10.68
CA GLY A 132 -20.35 -7.51 -10.72
C GLY A 132 -19.81 -6.35 -11.55
N VAL A 133 -18.79 -5.66 -11.06
CA VAL A 133 -17.97 -4.75 -11.85
C VAL A 133 -16.62 -5.42 -12.08
N LEU A 134 -16.24 -5.65 -13.34
CA LEU A 134 -15.00 -6.32 -13.70
C LEU A 134 -14.08 -5.36 -14.47
N THR A 135 -12.86 -5.19 -13.99
CA THR A 135 -11.76 -4.53 -14.68
C THR A 135 -10.70 -5.56 -15.08
N SER A 136 -9.92 -5.31 -16.14
CA SER A 136 -9.01 -6.31 -16.71
C SER A 136 -7.52 -6.00 -16.52
N ASN A 137 -7.20 -4.78 -16.11
CA ASN A 137 -5.82 -4.30 -16.02
C ASN A 137 -5.18 -4.43 -14.65
N ASP A 138 -5.95 -4.84 -13.67
CA ASP A 138 -5.54 -5.03 -12.28
C ASP A 138 -4.51 -6.16 -12.17
N MET A 139 -3.75 -6.14 -11.10
CA MET A 139 -2.68 -7.10 -10.92
C MET A 139 -2.55 -7.60 -9.49
N VAL A 140 -1.95 -8.77 -9.36
CA VAL A 140 -1.45 -9.31 -8.10
C VAL A 140 0.07 -9.25 -8.13
N VAL A 141 0.66 -8.70 -7.08
CA VAL A 141 2.10 -8.45 -6.94
C VAL A 141 2.70 -9.36 -5.89
N ASP A 142 3.84 -9.99 -6.23
CA ASP A 142 4.73 -10.60 -5.25
C ASP A 142 5.71 -9.54 -4.73
N ALA A 143 5.56 -9.14 -3.47
CA ALA A 143 6.35 -8.08 -2.88
C ALA A 143 7.85 -8.43 -2.78
N SER A 144 8.20 -9.71 -2.60
CA SER A 144 9.60 -10.15 -2.53
C SER A 144 10.26 -10.04 -3.89
N GLU A 145 9.58 -10.52 -4.94
CA GLU A 145 10.07 -10.41 -6.32
C GLU A 145 10.11 -8.93 -6.77
N MET A 146 9.12 -8.12 -6.35
CA MET A 146 9.12 -6.67 -6.59
C MET A 146 10.37 -6.02 -5.99
N GLY A 147 10.71 -6.35 -4.74
CA GLY A 147 11.93 -5.84 -4.09
C GLY A 147 13.19 -6.19 -4.89
N ARG A 148 13.28 -7.41 -5.43
CA ARG A 148 14.41 -7.85 -6.28
C ARG A 148 14.45 -7.11 -7.62
N ALA A 149 13.32 -6.97 -8.29
CA ALA A 149 13.21 -6.27 -9.56
C ALA A 149 13.61 -4.80 -9.43
N PHE A 150 13.06 -4.11 -8.41
CA PHE A 150 13.43 -2.73 -8.15
C PHE A 150 14.89 -2.56 -7.74
N ARG A 151 15.44 -3.46 -6.92
CA ARG A 151 16.88 -3.44 -6.60
C ARG A 151 17.72 -3.45 -7.85
N TYR A 152 17.43 -4.38 -8.77
CA TYR A 152 18.16 -4.50 -10.02
C TYR A 152 18.03 -3.19 -10.82
N ALA A 153 16.79 -2.71 -11.02
CA ALA A 153 16.51 -1.48 -11.75
C ALA A 153 17.24 -0.26 -11.17
N LEU A 154 17.17 -0.09 -9.86
CA LEU A 154 17.79 1.03 -9.16
C LEU A 154 19.31 0.99 -9.25
N ASN A 155 19.93 -0.19 -9.14
CA ASN A 155 21.38 -0.35 -9.30
C ASN A 155 21.85 0.02 -10.71
N GLU A 156 21.13 -0.43 -11.76
CA GLU A 156 21.43 -0.06 -13.16
C GLU A 156 21.31 1.45 -13.40
N MET A 157 20.45 2.13 -12.65
CA MET A 157 20.28 3.58 -12.70
C MET A 157 21.27 4.36 -11.79
N GLY A 158 22.18 3.65 -11.10
CA GLY A 158 23.19 4.27 -10.23
C GLY A 158 22.66 4.73 -8.87
N VAL A 159 21.47 4.27 -8.46
CA VAL A 159 20.93 4.53 -7.11
C VAL A 159 21.69 3.73 -6.07
N SER A 160 22.11 4.38 -5.00
CA SER A 160 22.73 3.68 -3.86
C SER A 160 21.66 3.07 -2.98
N VAL A 161 21.45 1.75 -3.09
CA VAL A 161 20.51 1.00 -2.21
C VAL A 161 21.28 0.48 -1.00
N ILE A 162 20.94 0.99 0.17
CA ILE A 162 21.60 0.69 1.45
C ILE A 162 20.60 0.00 2.37
N GLU A 163 20.75 -1.30 2.53
CA GLU A 163 20.03 -2.09 3.52
C GLU A 163 20.92 -2.36 4.71
N TRP A 164 20.37 -2.25 5.90
CA TRP A 164 21.11 -2.59 7.11
C TRP A 164 20.23 -3.35 8.10
N ASN A 165 20.81 -4.34 8.73
CA ASN A 165 20.15 -5.08 9.82
C ASN A 165 20.60 -4.48 11.14
N GLY A 166 19.91 -3.45 11.63
CA GLY A 166 20.29 -2.84 12.90
C GLY A 166 19.74 -1.44 13.11
N ARG A 167 20.34 -0.73 14.05
CA ARG A 167 19.91 0.63 14.40
C ARG A 167 20.54 1.64 13.45
N GLY A 168 19.71 2.41 12.76
CA GLY A 168 20.08 3.65 12.09
C GLY A 168 19.69 4.86 12.94
N ALA A 169 20.20 6.01 12.59
CA ALA A 169 19.82 7.27 13.22
C ALA A 169 19.66 8.37 12.17
N ILE A 170 18.64 9.20 12.35
CA ILE A 170 18.47 10.43 11.59
C ILE A 170 19.14 11.54 12.41
N HIS A 171 20.15 12.16 11.84
CA HIS A 171 20.88 13.24 12.51
C HIS A 171 20.22 14.58 12.20
N VAL A 172 19.74 15.26 13.23
CA VAL A 172 19.09 16.59 13.16
C VAL A 172 19.89 17.59 13.97
N GLU A 173 20.17 18.74 13.38
CA GLU A 173 20.83 19.85 14.06
C GLU A 173 20.16 21.17 13.67
N GLY A 174 19.80 21.98 14.68
CA GLY A 174 19.15 23.28 14.47
C GLY A 174 17.82 23.19 13.68
N GLY A 175 17.04 22.07 13.86
CA GLY A 175 15.78 21.84 13.14
C GLY A 175 15.97 21.50 11.65
N GLU A 176 17.12 20.96 11.28
CA GLU A 176 17.44 20.55 9.91
C GLU A 176 18.04 19.14 9.89
N VAL A 177 17.62 18.30 8.94
CA VAL A 177 18.23 16.98 8.75
C VAL A 177 19.61 17.15 8.13
N ARG A 178 20.63 16.60 8.83
CA ARG A 178 22.03 16.64 8.40
C ARG A 178 22.48 15.34 7.74
N GLY A 179 21.72 14.28 7.89
CA GLY A 179 21.99 12.99 7.27
C GLY A 179 21.33 11.83 7.97
N VAL A 180 21.49 10.66 7.38
CA VAL A 180 21.06 9.37 7.90
C VAL A 180 22.30 8.50 8.16
N MET A 181 22.37 7.92 9.34
CA MET A 181 23.45 7.00 9.70
C MET A 181 22.92 5.57 9.71
N ALA A 182 23.52 4.70 8.94
CA ALA A 182 23.21 3.28 8.88
C ALA A 182 24.43 2.48 9.38
N ASN A 183 24.20 1.47 10.23
CA ASN A 183 25.26 0.55 10.73
C ASN A 183 26.48 1.23 11.38
N GLY A 184 26.31 2.40 11.98
CA GLY A 184 27.44 3.16 12.54
C GLY A 184 28.48 3.64 11.51
N GLN A 185 28.14 3.56 10.22
CA GLN A 185 28.99 4.04 9.12
C GLN A 185 28.90 5.56 8.94
N SER A 186 29.58 6.06 7.92
CA SER A 186 29.59 7.48 7.56
C SER A 186 28.17 7.99 7.28
N LEU A 187 27.89 9.21 7.71
CA LEU A 187 26.63 9.89 7.52
C LEU A 187 26.27 10.02 6.03
N ILE A 188 25.13 9.47 5.63
CA ILE A 188 24.57 9.60 4.27
C ILE A 188 23.90 10.97 4.18
N LYS A 189 24.46 11.86 3.34
CA LYS A 189 24.03 13.24 3.21
C LYS A 189 23.29 13.48 1.91
N GLY A 190 22.24 14.31 1.95
CA GLY A 190 21.47 14.74 0.80
C GLY A 190 20.92 16.15 0.98
N ASP A 191 20.39 16.70 -0.11
CA ASP A 191 19.75 18.02 -0.10
C ASP A 191 18.29 17.90 0.37
N ALA A 192 17.64 16.78 0.09
CA ALA A 192 16.30 16.43 0.55
C ALA A 192 16.26 15.03 1.16
N TYR A 193 15.47 14.85 2.21
CA TYR A 193 15.24 13.58 2.89
C TYR A 193 13.75 13.24 2.87
N VAL A 194 13.37 12.15 2.22
CA VAL A 194 11.96 11.76 2.12
C VAL A 194 11.67 10.55 3.00
N PHE A 195 10.84 10.75 4.00
CA PHE A 195 10.39 9.74 4.93
C PHE A 195 9.27 8.93 4.27
N ALA A 196 9.61 7.78 3.72
CA ALA A 196 8.73 6.82 3.05
C ALA A 196 8.67 5.48 3.81
N ALA A 197 8.87 5.52 5.14
CA ALA A 197 8.94 4.34 5.99
C ALA A 197 7.55 3.78 6.39
N GLY A 198 6.47 4.30 5.76
CA GLY A 198 5.09 3.88 6.06
C GLY A 198 4.79 4.01 7.56
N PRO A 199 4.09 3.05 8.19
CA PRO A 199 3.67 3.16 9.59
C PRO A 199 4.80 3.48 10.59
N TRP A 200 6.06 3.17 10.24
CA TRP A 200 7.22 3.51 11.08
C TRP A 200 7.55 5.00 11.10
N ASN A 201 6.99 5.81 10.18
CA ASN A 201 7.16 7.26 10.24
C ASN A 201 6.62 7.84 11.55
N LYS A 202 5.53 7.30 12.11
CA LYS A 202 5.04 7.70 13.46
C LYS A 202 6.14 7.59 14.52
N THR A 203 6.83 6.46 14.55
CA THR A 203 7.93 6.21 15.50
C THR A 203 9.14 7.09 15.21
N LEU A 204 9.51 7.25 13.93
CA LEU A 204 10.65 8.09 13.52
C LEU A 204 10.40 9.56 13.89
N LEU A 205 9.24 10.10 13.56
CA LEU A 205 8.89 11.49 13.88
C LEU A 205 8.78 11.72 15.37
N GLY A 206 8.16 10.79 16.11
CA GLY A 206 8.09 10.84 17.58
C GLY A 206 9.47 10.87 18.23
N GLY A 207 10.42 10.05 17.73
CA GLY A 207 11.82 10.04 18.15
C GLY A 207 12.57 11.36 17.89
N LEU A 208 12.10 12.14 16.91
CA LEU A 208 12.62 13.48 16.59
C LEU A 208 11.86 14.62 17.31
N GLY A 209 10.85 14.29 18.13
CA GLY A 209 9.99 15.29 18.78
C GLY A 209 9.04 16.01 17.83
N ILE A 210 8.74 15.45 16.68
CA ILE A 210 7.82 16.04 15.68
C ILE A 210 6.41 15.49 15.92
N THR A 211 5.46 16.36 16.23
CA THR A 211 4.05 16.05 16.51
C THR A 211 3.07 16.59 15.46
N GLY A 212 3.54 17.42 14.54
CA GLY A 212 2.70 18.10 13.54
C GLY A 212 2.20 17.21 12.38
N VAL A 213 2.44 15.88 12.44
CA VAL A 213 1.97 14.89 11.45
C VAL A 213 1.20 13.81 12.20
N PRO A 214 -0.13 13.95 12.37
CA PRO A 214 -0.92 12.97 13.11
C PRO A 214 -1.10 11.69 12.28
N LEU A 215 -0.56 10.59 12.79
CA LEU A 215 -0.64 9.26 12.20
C LEU A 215 -1.17 8.27 13.23
N THR A 216 -2.24 7.57 12.89
CA THR A 216 -2.72 6.42 13.64
C THR A 216 -2.22 5.15 12.97
N VAL A 217 -1.69 4.22 13.77
CA VAL A 217 -1.24 2.92 13.28
C VAL A 217 -2.25 1.86 13.71
N TYR A 218 -2.58 0.96 12.79
CA TYR A 218 -3.46 -0.16 13.09
C TYR A 218 -2.97 -1.45 12.44
N LYS A 219 -3.44 -2.54 13.03
CA LYS A 219 -3.15 -3.92 12.62
C LYS A 219 -4.18 -4.37 11.59
N CYS A 220 -3.70 -4.69 10.38
CA CYS A 220 -4.46 -5.40 9.36
C CYS A 220 -4.08 -6.87 9.35
N GLN A 221 -4.99 -7.74 8.93
CA GLN A 221 -4.80 -9.19 8.97
C GLN A 221 -5.22 -9.83 7.66
N VAL A 222 -4.55 -10.92 7.28
CA VAL A 222 -4.83 -11.70 6.07
C VAL A 222 -4.82 -13.18 6.43
N VAL A 223 -5.90 -13.88 6.12
CA VAL A 223 -6.03 -15.33 6.32
C VAL A 223 -5.58 -16.05 5.05
N ARG A 224 -4.79 -17.12 5.20
CA ARG A 224 -4.48 -18.07 4.12
C ARG A 224 -5.44 -19.25 4.19
N LEU A 225 -6.06 -19.52 3.06
CA LEU A 225 -6.99 -20.61 2.86
C LEU A 225 -6.35 -21.69 2.01
N CYS A 226 -6.47 -22.94 2.40
CA CYS A 226 -6.12 -24.10 1.60
C CYS A 226 -7.40 -24.75 1.07
N ALA A 227 -7.43 -25.03 -0.23
CA ALA A 227 -8.50 -25.77 -0.88
C ALA A 227 -8.04 -27.18 -1.24
N GLU A 228 -8.97 -28.15 -1.27
CA GLU A 228 -8.68 -29.53 -1.67
C GLU A 228 -8.29 -29.63 -3.15
N ARG A 229 -8.71 -28.66 -3.95
CA ARG A 229 -8.41 -28.54 -5.37
C ARG A 229 -7.94 -27.12 -5.71
N THR A 230 -7.10 -27.00 -6.71
CA THR A 230 -6.72 -25.69 -7.26
C THR A 230 -7.95 -25.00 -7.81
N LEU A 231 -8.19 -23.77 -7.36
CA LEU A 231 -9.25 -22.92 -7.88
C LEU A 231 -8.61 -21.84 -8.75
N ASP A 232 -9.11 -21.72 -9.96
CA ASP A 232 -8.77 -20.62 -10.87
C ASP A 232 -9.94 -19.64 -10.87
N TYR A 233 -9.67 -18.42 -10.43
CA TYR A 233 -10.67 -17.37 -10.36
C TYR A 233 -10.01 -15.99 -10.35
N VAL A 234 -10.76 -14.98 -10.75
CA VAL A 234 -10.34 -13.59 -10.70
C VAL A 234 -10.39 -13.09 -9.26
N PRO A 235 -9.35 -12.39 -8.77
CA PRO A 235 -9.42 -11.71 -7.47
C PRO A 235 -10.69 -10.90 -7.34
N PHE A 236 -11.34 -10.96 -6.19
CA PHE A 236 -12.61 -10.28 -6.01
C PHE A 236 -12.75 -9.58 -4.66
N TYR A 237 -13.69 -8.67 -4.61
CA TYR A 237 -14.14 -7.96 -3.43
C TYR A 237 -15.66 -7.94 -3.38
N VAL A 238 -16.23 -8.17 -2.20
CA VAL A 238 -17.65 -8.06 -1.93
C VAL A 238 -17.87 -6.82 -1.08
N MET A 239 -18.47 -5.80 -1.65
CA MET A 239 -18.59 -4.48 -1.02
C MET A 239 -19.39 -4.52 0.29
N GLY A 240 -20.49 -5.27 0.33
CA GLY A 240 -21.36 -5.33 1.52
C GLY A 240 -20.66 -5.85 2.77
N GLU A 241 -19.79 -6.83 2.64
CA GLU A 241 -19.07 -7.49 3.74
C GLU A 241 -17.59 -7.06 3.83
N HIS A 242 -17.14 -6.18 2.95
CA HIS A 242 -15.73 -5.80 2.82
C HIS A 242 -14.78 -6.98 2.60
N LEU A 243 -15.31 -8.12 2.13
CA LEU A 243 -14.55 -9.35 1.95
C LEU A 243 -13.81 -9.33 0.60
N TYR A 244 -12.49 -9.43 0.65
CA TYR A 244 -11.70 -9.71 -0.55
C TYR A 244 -11.10 -11.12 -0.50
N MET A 245 -10.90 -11.69 -1.69
CA MET A 245 -10.22 -12.97 -1.85
C MET A 245 -9.45 -13.00 -3.17
N ARG A 246 -8.28 -13.63 -3.16
CA ARG A 246 -7.49 -13.88 -4.36
C ARG A 246 -6.79 -15.24 -4.32
N PRO A 247 -6.51 -15.86 -5.49
CA PRO A 247 -5.64 -17.04 -5.54
C PRO A 247 -4.19 -16.67 -5.18
N ASP A 248 -3.53 -17.55 -4.41
CA ASP A 248 -2.14 -17.41 -3.95
C ASP A 248 -1.23 -18.53 -4.49
N GLY A 249 -1.71 -19.28 -5.50
CA GLY A 249 -1.02 -20.41 -6.11
C GLY A 249 -1.11 -21.71 -5.29
N ASN A 250 -0.73 -22.82 -5.90
CA ASN A 250 -0.61 -24.14 -5.27
C ASN A 250 -1.84 -24.59 -4.44
N GLY A 251 -3.06 -24.28 -4.90
CA GLY A 251 -4.29 -24.61 -4.19
C GLY A 251 -4.55 -23.75 -2.95
N THR A 252 -3.85 -22.64 -2.81
CA THR A 252 -4.06 -21.68 -1.73
C THR A 252 -4.73 -20.40 -2.24
N SER A 253 -5.44 -19.74 -1.34
CA SER A 253 -5.99 -18.41 -1.52
C SER A 253 -5.69 -17.57 -0.29
N ILE A 254 -5.74 -16.26 -0.43
CA ILE A 254 -5.78 -15.36 0.72
C ILE A 254 -7.11 -14.64 0.75
N ALA A 255 -7.60 -14.38 1.95
CA ALA A 255 -8.81 -13.62 2.20
C ALA A 255 -8.60 -12.64 3.35
N GLY A 256 -9.33 -11.55 3.30
CA GLY A 256 -9.34 -10.55 4.35
C GLY A 256 -10.51 -9.59 4.17
N ASN A 257 -10.61 -8.68 5.11
CA ASN A 257 -11.59 -7.60 5.06
C ASN A 257 -10.99 -6.32 5.66
N GLY A 258 -11.79 -5.26 5.73
CA GLY A 258 -11.37 -3.99 6.31
C GLY A 258 -11.25 -3.97 7.84
N TYR A 259 -11.48 -5.08 8.55
CA TYR A 259 -11.40 -5.08 10.02
C TYR A 259 -9.96 -4.83 10.49
N ALA A 260 -9.79 -3.77 11.28
CA ALA A 260 -8.50 -3.36 11.77
C ALA A 260 -8.60 -2.90 13.25
N ARG A 261 -7.51 -3.04 13.99
CA ARG A 261 -7.40 -2.63 15.38
C ARG A 261 -6.27 -1.62 15.55
N VAL A 262 -6.53 -0.50 16.20
CA VAL A 262 -5.49 0.49 16.52
C VAL A 262 -4.42 -0.15 17.41
N VAL A 263 -3.16 0.13 17.09
CA VAL A 263 -2.00 -0.29 17.87
C VAL A 263 -1.10 0.91 18.12
N GLU A 264 -0.29 0.83 19.18
CA GLU A 264 0.60 1.92 19.54
C GLU A 264 1.80 2.01 18.58
N ARG A 265 2.43 0.87 18.30
CA ARG A 265 3.63 0.77 17.46
C ARG A 265 3.40 -0.18 16.28
N PRO A 266 4.09 0.05 15.15
CA PRO A 266 3.99 -0.83 13.99
C PRO A 266 4.32 -2.30 14.29
N GLU A 267 5.26 -2.54 15.21
CA GLU A 267 5.69 -3.89 15.61
C GLU A 267 4.56 -4.66 16.29
N ASP A 268 3.67 -3.97 17.01
CA ASP A 268 2.54 -4.58 17.72
C ASP A 268 1.46 -5.09 16.73
N ALA A 269 1.54 -4.69 15.45
CA ALA A 269 0.71 -5.20 14.38
C ALA A 269 1.27 -6.47 13.71
N MET A 270 2.43 -6.98 14.12
CA MET A 270 3.16 -8.04 13.43
C MET A 270 3.18 -9.37 14.21
N ASP A 271 2.32 -9.51 15.19
CA ASP A 271 2.25 -10.64 16.13
C ASP A 271 1.43 -11.85 15.61
N GLY A 272 0.91 -11.77 14.39
CA GLY A 272 0.13 -12.82 13.74
C GLY A 272 -1.38 -12.62 13.83
N LEU A 273 -2.13 -13.69 13.51
CA LEU A 273 -3.59 -13.65 13.44
C LEU A 273 -4.24 -13.69 14.82
N GLU A 274 -5.30 -12.91 14.96
CA GLU A 274 -6.22 -12.98 16.10
C GLU A 274 -7.29 -14.04 15.83
N LYS A 275 -7.67 -14.80 16.85
CA LYS A 275 -8.65 -15.87 16.73
C LYS A 275 -10.01 -15.33 16.30
N GLU A 276 -10.41 -14.22 16.87
CA GLU A 276 -11.66 -13.52 16.56
C GLU A 276 -11.73 -13.09 15.10
N TYR A 277 -10.60 -12.60 14.55
CA TYR A 277 -10.50 -12.25 13.14
C TYR A 277 -10.65 -13.47 12.24
N VAL A 278 -9.97 -14.56 12.56
CA VAL A 278 -10.09 -15.83 11.80
C VAL A 278 -11.51 -16.35 11.81
N GLN A 279 -12.19 -16.30 12.95
CA GLN A 279 -13.60 -16.69 13.07
C GLN A 279 -14.48 -15.79 12.22
N HIS A 280 -14.30 -14.49 12.27
CA HIS A 280 -15.06 -13.53 11.47
C HIS A 280 -14.92 -13.79 9.97
N ILE A 281 -13.68 -13.98 9.46
CA ILE A 281 -13.47 -14.33 8.05
C ILE A 281 -14.13 -15.67 7.68
N ALA A 282 -14.11 -16.66 8.57
CA ALA A 282 -14.78 -17.95 8.33
C ALA A 282 -16.31 -17.79 8.22
N GLU A 283 -16.91 -16.91 9.02
CA GLU A 283 -18.35 -16.59 8.97
C GLU A 283 -18.70 -15.90 7.64
N LEU A 284 -17.92 -14.89 7.21
CA LEU A 284 -18.10 -14.22 5.92
C LEU A 284 -17.97 -15.21 4.74
N LEU A 285 -16.99 -16.09 4.79
CA LEU A 285 -16.81 -17.10 3.75
C LEU A 285 -17.98 -18.09 3.71
N ALA A 286 -18.52 -18.51 4.87
CA ALA A 286 -19.69 -19.38 4.95
C ALA A 286 -20.93 -18.72 4.34
N GLU A 287 -21.05 -17.41 4.44
CA GLU A 287 -22.14 -16.64 3.85
C GLU A 287 -21.96 -16.47 2.34
N ARG A 288 -20.74 -16.20 1.86
CA ARG A 288 -20.46 -15.78 0.47
C ARG A 288 -19.95 -16.87 -0.46
N VAL A 289 -19.58 -18.04 0.05
CA VAL A 289 -19.08 -19.16 -0.75
C VAL A 289 -20.13 -20.27 -0.85
N LEU A 290 -20.33 -20.83 -2.05
CA LEU A 290 -21.33 -21.87 -2.30
C LEU A 290 -21.07 -23.16 -1.51
N ASP A 291 -19.80 -23.55 -1.41
CA ASP A 291 -19.35 -24.70 -0.63
C ASP A 291 -18.16 -24.30 0.25
N PRO A 292 -18.40 -23.73 1.42
CA PRO A 292 -17.34 -23.31 2.32
C PRO A 292 -16.53 -24.48 2.90
N SER A 293 -17.07 -25.71 2.90
CA SER A 293 -16.38 -26.89 3.42
C SER A 293 -15.14 -27.27 2.59
N GLY A 294 -15.08 -26.82 1.33
CA GLY A 294 -13.91 -26.99 0.46
C GLY A 294 -12.71 -26.14 0.83
N PHE A 295 -12.86 -25.23 1.83
CA PHE A 295 -11.79 -24.36 2.30
C PHE A 295 -11.48 -24.60 3.77
N ARG A 296 -10.21 -24.53 4.13
CA ARG A 296 -9.76 -24.53 5.52
C ARG A 296 -8.71 -23.44 5.73
N VAL A 297 -8.74 -22.82 6.88
CA VAL A 297 -7.66 -21.89 7.28
C VAL A 297 -6.39 -22.68 7.52
N CYS A 298 -5.33 -22.35 6.81
CA CYS A 298 -4.02 -23.01 6.92
C CYS A 298 -2.89 -22.04 7.29
N GLY A 299 -3.23 -20.86 7.76
CA GLY A 299 -2.29 -19.86 8.22
C GLY A 299 -2.75 -18.44 7.90
N GLY A 300 -1.80 -17.54 7.86
CA GLY A 300 -2.02 -16.13 7.57
C GLY A 300 -0.99 -15.28 8.30
N TRP A 301 -1.15 -13.99 8.22
CA TRP A 301 -0.24 -13.03 8.83
C TRP A 301 -0.96 -11.72 9.16
N SER A 302 -0.26 -10.85 9.86
CA SER A 302 -0.70 -9.50 10.15
C SER A 302 0.37 -8.48 9.78
N GLY A 303 -0.02 -7.24 9.59
CA GLY A 303 0.88 -6.15 9.28
C GLY A 303 0.32 -4.79 9.65
N PRO A 304 1.20 -3.78 9.81
CA PRO A 304 0.77 -2.45 10.16
C PRO A 304 0.28 -1.67 8.93
N CYS A 305 -0.74 -0.87 9.14
CA CYS A 305 -1.18 0.19 8.25
C CYS A 305 -1.15 1.52 9.01
N SER A 306 -1.16 2.64 8.30
CA SER A 306 -1.23 3.98 8.88
C SER A 306 -2.26 4.83 8.17
N ILE A 307 -2.98 5.64 8.95
CA ILE A 307 -3.99 6.58 8.45
C ILE A 307 -3.79 7.95 9.09
N THR A 308 -4.19 8.97 8.38
CA THR A 308 -4.36 10.34 8.87
C THR A 308 -5.80 10.56 9.37
N PRO A 309 -6.07 11.58 10.18
CA PRO A 309 -7.41 11.85 10.71
C PRO A 309 -8.51 12.07 9.66
N ASP A 310 -8.15 12.49 8.45
CA ASP A 310 -9.09 12.77 7.36
C ASP A 310 -9.07 11.71 6.26
N GLY A 311 -8.29 10.63 6.41
CA GLY A 311 -8.17 9.54 5.46
C GLY A 311 -7.34 9.85 4.20
N TYR A 312 -6.98 11.12 3.95
CA TYR A 312 -6.12 11.47 2.82
C TYR A 312 -4.65 11.27 3.15
N PRO A 313 -3.82 10.84 2.20
CA PRO A 313 -2.37 10.77 2.41
C PRO A 313 -1.77 12.08 2.90
N VAL A 314 -0.73 11.99 3.70
CA VAL A 314 0.13 13.14 4.00
C VAL A 314 1.35 13.09 3.11
N ILE A 315 1.55 14.14 2.28
CA ILE A 315 2.63 14.23 1.31
C ILE A 315 3.16 15.67 1.31
N GLY A 316 4.46 15.83 1.52
CA GLY A 316 5.09 17.15 1.47
C GLY A 316 6.06 17.40 2.61
N ARG A 317 6.32 18.67 2.90
CA ARG A 317 7.28 19.07 3.94
C ARG A 317 6.82 18.64 5.33
N ILE A 318 7.78 18.21 6.15
CA ILE A 318 7.53 17.94 7.58
C ILE A 318 7.60 19.27 8.33
N PRO A 319 6.52 19.68 9.02
CA PRO A 319 6.52 20.90 9.81
C PRO A 319 7.64 20.91 10.87
N GLY A 320 8.39 22.01 10.97
CA GLY A 320 9.47 22.15 11.93
C GLY A 320 10.77 21.42 11.62
N LEU A 321 10.86 20.71 10.47
CA LEU A 321 12.05 19.97 10.08
C LEU A 321 12.48 20.34 8.65
N ARG A 322 13.50 21.18 8.54
CA ARG A 322 14.01 21.62 7.23
C ARG A 322 14.70 20.49 6.47
N GLY A 323 14.52 20.49 5.14
CA GLY A 323 15.08 19.48 4.25
C GLY A 323 14.37 18.13 4.31
N ALA A 324 13.30 18.01 5.10
CA ALA A 324 12.57 16.78 5.29
C ALA A 324 11.17 16.82 4.68
N TYR A 325 10.79 15.71 4.06
CA TYR A 325 9.50 15.45 3.42
C TYR A 325 8.94 14.11 3.91
N ILE A 326 7.64 13.94 3.84
CA ILE A 326 6.96 12.71 4.23
C ILE A 326 6.01 12.22 3.14
N VAL A 327 5.86 10.90 3.06
CA VAL A 327 4.75 10.22 2.37
C VAL A 327 4.23 9.15 3.30
N ASP A 328 2.99 9.29 3.78
CA ASP A 328 2.34 8.34 4.69
C ASP A 328 0.82 8.51 4.72
N GLY A 329 0.15 7.79 5.65
CA GLY A 329 -1.30 7.85 5.81
C GLY A 329 -2.04 7.20 4.64
N LEU A 330 -1.53 6.06 4.15
CA LEU A 330 -2.02 5.43 2.91
C LEU A 330 -3.14 4.41 3.14
N ASP A 331 -3.62 4.26 4.37
CA ASP A 331 -4.82 3.51 4.75
C ASP A 331 -4.95 2.12 4.11
N GLY A 332 -3.90 1.31 4.19
CA GLY A 332 -3.87 -0.02 3.55
C GLY A 332 -3.65 -0.02 2.03
N TYR A 333 -3.83 1.11 1.34
CA TYR A 333 -3.71 1.22 -0.13
C TYR A 333 -2.30 1.61 -0.62
N GLY A 334 -1.30 1.57 0.25
CA GLY A 334 0.05 2.03 -0.07
C GLY A 334 0.70 1.34 -1.27
N LEU A 335 0.47 0.03 -1.46
CA LEU A 335 0.95 -0.70 -2.63
C LEU A 335 0.22 -0.25 -3.91
N MET A 336 -1.10 -0.07 -3.85
CA MET A 336 -1.91 0.33 -5.01
C MET A 336 -1.56 1.73 -5.50
N ARG A 337 -1.30 2.67 -4.60
CA ARG A 337 -1.04 4.09 -4.90
C ARG A 337 0.45 4.45 -4.99
N ALA A 338 1.36 3.46 -4.90
CA ALA A 338 2.79 3.66 -4.69
C ALA A 338 3.44 4.64 -5.67
N ALA A 339 3.22 4.50 -6.98
CA ALA A 339 3.82 5.39 -7.97
C ALA A 339 3.16 6.77 -8.00
N GLY A 340 1.84 6.83 -7.82
CA GLY A 340 1.12 8.11 -7.81
C GLY A 340 1.53 9.00 -6.63
N VAL A 341 1.59 8.45 -5.41
CA VAL A 341 2.06 9.21 -4.24
C VAL A 341 3.55 9.52 -4.31
N ALA A 342 4.36 8.64 -4.92
CA ALA A 342 5.78 8.89 -5.15
C ALA A 342 6.01 10.07 -6.11
N GLU A 343 5.21 10.17 -7.17
CA GLU A 343 5.26 11.31 -8.09
C GLU A 343 4.90 12.62 -7.37
N LEU A 344 3.84 12.61 -6.55
CA LEU A 344 3.47 13.78 -5.74
C LEU A 344 4.57 14.15 -4.74
N ALA A 345 5.20 13.17 -4.09
CA ALA A 345 6.32 13.43 -3.19
C ALA A 345 7.51 14.07 -3.91
N LEU A 346 7.81 13.61 -5.13
CA LEU A 346 8.87 14.19 -5.95
C LEU A 346 8.56 15.65 -6.34
N LYS A 347 7.31 15.94 -6.74
CA LYS A 347 6.84 17.30 -6.99
C LYS A 347 6.98 18.20 -5.76
N ALA A 348 6.65 17.70 -4.57
CA ALA A 348 6.85 18.45 -3.33
C ALA A 348 8.34 18.75 -3.05
N VAL A 349 9.24 17.80 -3.35
CA VAL A 349 10.69 18.01 -3.25
C VAL A 349 11.15 19.07 -4.26
N GLU A 350 10.57 19.09 -5.46
CA GLU A 350 10.82 20.08 -6.52
C GLU A 350 10.20 21.46 -6.20
N GLY A 351 9.47 21.58 -5.08
CA GLY A 351 8.93 22.85 -4.60
C GLY A 351 7.48 23.13 -4.95
N GLU A 352 6.76 22.14 -5.53
CA GLU A 352 5.31 22.26 -5.76
C GLU A 352 4.57 22.17 -4.41
N GLU A 353 3.67 23.09 -4.17
CA GLU A 353 2.80 23.05 -3.00
C GLU A 353 1.63 22.09 -3.25
N LEU A 354 1.36 21.22 -2.29
CA LEU A 354 0.29 20.23 -2.33
C LEU A 354 -0.67 20.44 -1.14
N PRO A 355 -1.49 21.50 -1.12
CA PRO A 355 -2.28 21.88 0.06
C PRO A 355 -3.18 20.76 0.58
N LYS A 356 -3.80 20.00 -0.34
CA LYS A 356 -4.66 18.85 -0.02
C LYS A 356 -3.93 17.76 0.79
N TYR A 357 -2.64 17.57 0.51
CA TYR A 357 -1.83 16.51 1.11
C TYR A 357 -0.84 17.01 2.16
N SER A 358 -0.67 18.32 2.30
CA SER A 358 0.27 18.90 3.26
C SER A 358 -0.11 18.60 4.70
N ALA A 359 0.89 18.31 5.56
CA ALA A 359 0.69 18.18 7.00
C ALA A 359 0.18 19.47 7.66
N GLU A 360 0.40 20.64 7.06
CA GLU A 360 -0.10 21.93 7.56
C GLU A 360 -1.64 21.98 7.65
N ARG A 361 -2.36 21.11 6.92
CA ARG A 361 -3.83 21.01 7.00
C ARG A 361 -4.34 20.56 8.37
N PHE A 362 -3.47 19.97 9.19
CA PHE A 362 -3.79 19.54 10.55
C PHE A 362 -3.47 20.58 11.62
N LYS A 363 -2.89 21.71 11.26
CA LYS A 363 -2.50 22.76 12.18
C LYS A 363 -3.70 23.35 12.92
N GLY A 364 -3.66 23.35 14.26
CA GLY A 364 -4.74 23.84 15.09
C GLY A 364 -5.93 22.89 15.28
N ARG A 365 -5.84 21.65 14.77
CA ARG A 365 -6.76 20.58 15.16
C ARG A 365 -6.19 19.90 16.39
N GLU A 366 -6.89 19.98 17.51
CA GLU A 366 -6.60 19.16 18.70
C GLU A 366 -6.78 17.69 18.31
N GLU A 367 -6.00 16.79 18.90
CA GLU A 367 -6.19 15.34 18.73
C GLU A 367 -7.65 15.03 19.05
N GLN A 368 -8.43 14.63 18.07
CA GLN A 368 -9.77 14.13 18.32
C GLN A 368 -9.63 12.80 19.05
N GLU A 369 -10.00 12.79 20.31
CA GLU A 369 -10.25 11.58 21.08
C GLU A 369 -11.35 10.78 20.35
N GLU A 370 -11.07 9.54 20.00
CA GLU A 370 -11.90 8.61 19.22
C GLU A 370 -11.98 8.89 17.72
N LEU A 371 -10.97 8.42 16.98
CA LEU A 371 -11.16 8.05 15.58
C LEU A 371 -11.96 6.74 15.54
N VAL A 372 -13.25 6.82 15.25
CA VAL A 372 -13.96 5.71 14.65
C VAL A 372 -13.45 5.64 13.21
N VAL A 373 -12.44 4.82 12.99
CA VAL A 373 -11.95 4.53 11.64
C VAL A 373 -12.97 3.60 10.99
N GLU A 374 -14.00 4.18 10.40
CA GLU A 374 -14.68 3.50 9.32
C GLU A 374 -13.65 3.46 8.19
N LEU A 375 -13.06 2.28 8.00
CA LEU A 375 -12.21 2.04 6.84
C LEU A 375 -13.09 2.33 5.63
N HIS A 376 -12.78 3.42 4.92
CA HIS A 376 -13.45 3.71 3.67
C HIS A 376 -13.17 2.53 2.74
N SER A 377 -14.13 1.66 2.69
CA SER A 377 -14.15 0.48 1.85
C SER A 377 -14.01 0.88 0.39
N VAL A 378 -13.18 0.14 -0.29
CA VAL A 378 -13.14 0.08 -1.76
C VAL A 378 -14.53 -0.14 -2.32
#